data_0fb9625653652b5e454a1218311e9f2c
#
_entry.id   0fb9625653652b5e454a1218311e9f2c
#
_cell.length_a   1.000
_cell.length_b   1.000
_cell.length_c   1.000
_cell.angle_alpha   90.00
_cell.angle_beta   90.00
_cell.angle_gamma   90.00
#
_symmetry.space_group_name_H-M   'P 1'
#
loop_
_entity.id
_entity.type
_entity.pdbx_description
1 polymer ?
#
loop_
_entity_poly.entity_id
_entity_poly.type
_entity_poly.pdbx_seq_one_letter_code
_entity_poly.pdbx_strand_id
1 'polypeptide(L)'
;MNNHPYLRAYIAGISVPTPLLLVPLTAFFMARFVYNIPVPVERVIIFPMAIIPNLFGVWNMLHLASRATTRLPLGIHGAILPFIIAPAGFLLGRSLGFLHTTHYGFNYFGVVEIHYTFLAVVFPAALIVYYLVWKYLIGFCNRVVGIAES
;
A
#
# COMPACT_ATOMS: atom_id res chain seq x y z
N MET A 1 11.75 16.16 -25.37
CA MET A 1 10.34 15.83 -25.58
C MET A 1 9.84 14.98 -24.41
N ASN A 2 9.20 15.60 -23.41
CA ASN A 2 8.71 14.91 -22.20
C ASN A 2 7.20 15.11 -22.11
N ASN A 3 6.45 14.49 -22.99
CA ASN A 3 5.06 14.83 -23.22
C ASN A 3 4.05 14.32 -22.16
N HIS A 4 4.43 13.55 -21.13
CA HIS A 4 3.46 13.03 -20.16
C HIS A 4 4.10 12.79 -18.77
N PRO A 5 4.49 13.84 -18.02
CA PRO A 5 5.17 13.66 -16.75
C PRO A 5 4.31 12.94 -15.69
N TYR A 6 3.01 13.20 -15.66
CA TYR A 6 2.08 12.53 -14.73
C TYR A 6 1.92 11.04 -15.03
N LEU A 7 1.83 10.64 -16.31
CA LEU A 7 1.77 9.23 -16.68
C LEU A 7 3.04 8.50 -16.25
N ARG A 8 4.19 9.12 -16.42
CA ARG A 8 5.48 8.56 -15.99
C ARG A 8 5.54 8.44 -14.47
N ALA A 9 5.06 9.44 -13.73
CA ALA A 9 4.93 9.37 -12.28
C ALA A 9 3.99 8.24 -11.84
N TYR A 10 2.87 8.07 -12.53
CA TYR A 10 1.95 6.97 -12.27
C TYR A 10 2.62 5.61 -12.48
N ILE A 11 3.30 5.40 -13.62
CA ILE A 11 4.03 4.17 -13.92
C ILE A 11 5.11 3.88 -12.86
N ALA A 12 5.89 4.89 -12.47
CA ALA A 12 6.88 4.73 -11.41
C ALA A 12 6.25 4.32 -10.08
N GLY A 13 5.09 4.89 -9.73
CA GLY A 13 4.36 4.56 -8.51
C GLY A 13 3.85 3.13 -8.48
N ILE A 14 3.28 2.62 -9.57
CA ILE A 14 2.76 1.25 -9.63
C ILE A 14 3.84 0.18 -9.71
N SER A 15 5.04 0.53 -10.19
CA SER A 15 6.12 -0.44 -10.45
C SER A 15 6.64 -1.13 -9.20
N VAL A 16 6.53 -0.50 -8.02
CA VAL A 16 7.05 -1.04 -6.76
C VAL A 16 6.05 -1.96 -6.06
N PRO A 17 4.79 -1.55 -5.80
CA PRO A 17 3.84 -2.40 -5.09
C PRO A 17 3.41 -3.62 -5.91
N THR A 18 3.40 -3.55 -7.24
CA THR A 18 2.97 -4.66 -8.09
C THR A 18 3.77 -5.95 -7.85
N PRO A 19 5.11 -5.97 -7.99
CA PRO A 19 5.90 -7.18 -7.72
C PRO A 19 5.88 -7.57 -6.23
N LEU A 20 5.84 -6.59 -5.31
CA LEU A 20 5.77 -6.88 -3.88
C LEU A 20 4.50 -7.63 -3.48
N LEU A 21 3.36 -7.31 -4.08
CA LEU A 21 2.09 -8.00 -3.82
C LEU A 21 2.05 -9.42 -4.39
N LEU A 22 2.89 -9.75 -5.38
CA LEU A 22 2.99 -11.13 -5.88
C LEU A 22 3.52 -12.11 -4.83
N VAL A 23 4.36 -11.65 -3.89
CA VAL A 23 4.90 -12.48 -2.82
C VAL A 23 3.78 -13.01 -1.88
N PRO A 24 2.98 -12.15 -1.22
CA PRO A 24 1.87 -12.63 -0.41
C PRO A 24 0.81 -13.36 -1.25
N LEU A 25 0.57 -12.96 -2.50
CA LEU A 25 -0.33 -13.69 -3.39
C LEU A 25 0.10 -15.15 -3.52
N THR A 26 1.37 -15.39 -3.84
CA THR A 26 1.92 -16.74 -3.98
C THR A 26 1.79 -17.53 -2.67
N ALA A 27 2.13 -16.92 -1.52
CA ALA A 27 2.02 -17.55 -0.22
C ALA A 27 0.57 -17.95 0.12
N PHE A 28 -0.40 -17.07 -0.16
CA PHE A 28 -1.81 -17.37 0.08
C PHE A 28 -2.36 -18.44 -0.88
N PHE A 29 -1.95 -18.44 -2.14
CA PHE A 29 -2.32 -19.51 -3.07
C PHE A 29 -1.75 -20.86 -2.63
N MET A 30 -0.50 -20.90 -2.17
CA MET A 30 0.09 -22.12 -1.61
C MET A 30 -0.67 -22.59 -0.38
N ALA A 31 -0.98 -21.67 0.55
CA ALA A 31 -1.76 -22.00 1.75
C ALA A 31 -3.11 -22.63 1.39
N ARG A 32 -3.84 -22.06 0.42
CA ARG A 32 -5.16 -22.54 0.02
C ARG A 32 -5.13 -23.85 -0.76
N PHE A 33 -4.27 -23.95 -1.78
CA PHE A 33 -4.33 -25.07 -2.74
C PHE A 33 -3.36 -26.20 -2.43
N VAL A 34 -2.26 -25.93 -1.71
CA VAL A 34 -1.30 -26.95 -1.31
C VAL A 34 -1.57 -27.45 0.11
N TYR A 35 -1.83 -26.53 1.04
CA TYR A 35 -2.05 -26.89 2.45
C TYR A 35 -3.53 -26.96 2.85
N ASN A 36 -4.47 -26.74 1.91
CA ASN A 36 -5.92 -26.78 2.12
C ASN A 36 -6.41 -25.87 3.26
N ILE A 37 -5.72 -24.77 3.54
CA ILE A 37 -6.15 -23.78 4.52
C ILE A 37 -7.24 -22.90 3.87
N PRO A 38 -8.43 -22.75 4.48
CA PRO A 38 -9.56 -22.02 3.89
C PRO A 38 -9.35 -20.50 3.95
N VAL A 39 -8.40 -19.98 3.16
CA VAL A 39 -8.14 -18.54 3.06
C VAL A 39 -8.97 -17.95 1.92
N PRO A 40 -9.75 -16.89 2.15
CA PRO A 40 -10.52 -16.19 1.09
C PRO A 40 -9.59 -15.30 0.25
N VAL A 41 -8.80 -15.93 -0.64
CA VAL A 41 -7.75 -15.27 -1.45
C VAL A 41 -8.29 -14.08 -2.23
N GLU A 42 -9.51 -14.19 -2.75
CA GLU A 42 -10.16 -13.16 -3.56
C GLU A 42 -10.31 -11.84 -2.79
N ARG A 43 -10.67 -11.91 -1.51
CA ARG A 43 -10.90 -10.73 -0.66
C ARG A 43 -9.63 -10.21 -0.01
N VAL A 44 -8.71 -11.12 0.33
CA VAL A 44 -7.50 -10.76 1.09
C VAL A 44 -6.40 -10.19 0.19
N ILE A 45 -6.26 -10.69 -1.04
CA ILE A 45 -5.14 -10.35 -1.92
C ILE A 45 -5.59 -9.76 -3.25
N ILE A 46 -6.55 -10.38 -3.96
CA ILE A 46 -6.90 -9.96 -5.32
C ILE A 46 -7.45 -8.52 -5.31
N PHE A 47 -8.33 -8.21 -4.37
CA PHE A 47 -8.88 -6.87 -4.24
C PHE A 47 -7.80 -5.80 -3.86
N PRO A 48 -6.94 -6.02 -2.84
CA PRO A 48 -5.81 -5.13 -2.59
C PRO A 48 -4.84 -5.00 -3.76
N MET A 49 -4.57 -6.06 -4.51
CA MET A 49 -3.71 -5.99 -5.70
C MET A 49 -4.25 -5.08 -6.80
N ALA A 50 -5.56 -4.96 -6.91
CA ALA A 50 -6.16 -4.04 -7.88
C ALA A 50 -6.07 -2.57 -7.41
N ILE A 51 -6.20 -2.31 -6.12
CA ILE A 51 -6.31 -0.96 -5.56
C ILE A 51 -4.95 -0.37 -5.17
N ILE A 52 -4.11 -1.12 -4.44
CA ILE A 52 -2.88 -0.59 -3.86
C ILE A 52 -1.91 -0.06 -4.90
N PRO A 53 -1.59 -0.76 -6.01
CA PRO A 53 -0.72 -0.22 -7.04
C PRO A 53 -1.26 1.07 -7.66
N ASN A 54 -2.56 1.10 -7.98
CA ASN A 54 -3.20 2.29 -8.52
C ASN A 54 -3.11 3.47 -7.55
N LEU A 55 -3.32 3.22 -6.26
CA LEU A 55 -3.21 4.26 -5.23
C LEU A 55 -1.78 4.79 -5.13
N PHE A 56 -0.76 3.94 -5.19
CA PHE A 56 0.65 4.36 -5.26
C PHE A 56 0.92 5.20 -6.50
N GLY A 57 0.40 4.79 -7.67
CA GLY A 57 0.53 5.55 -8.90
C GLY A 57 -0.07 6.95 -8.80
N VAL A 58 -1.31 7.04 -8.35
CA VAL A 58 -2.02 8.33 -8.14
C VAL A 58 -1.30 9.18 -7.09
N TRP A 59 -0.83 8.56 -5.99
CA TRP A 59 -0.11 9.26 -4.93
C TRP A 59 1.21 9.86 -5.42
N ASN A 60 1.92 9.16 -6.30
CA ASN A 60 3.14 9.69 -6.93
C ASN A 60 2.84 10.81 -7.93
N MET A 61 1.70 10.75 -8.65
CA MET A 61 1.22 11.89 -9.45
C MET A 61 0.92 13.12 -8.59
N LEU A 62 0.27 12.92 -7.44
CA LEU A 62 -0.01 14.00 -6.48
C LEU A 62 1.28 14.60 -5.92
N HIS A 63 2.29 13.77 -5.61
CA HIS A 63 3.60 14.28 -5.22
C HIS A 63 4.18 15.20 -6.30
N LEU A 64 4.16 14.76 -7.56
CA LEU A 64 4.67 15.57 -8.66
C LEU A 64 3.89 16.89 -8.82
N ALA A 65 2.57 16.84 -8.68
CA ALA A 65 1.71 18.04 -8.79
C ALA A 65 1.93 19.03 -7.62
N SER A 66 2.16 18.51 -6.41
CA SER A 66 2.30 19.32 -5.20
C SER A 66 3.72 19.86 -4.95
N ARG A 67 4.72 19.42 -5.71
CA ARG A 67 6.14 19.80 -5.52
C ARG A 67 6.38 21.32 -5.47
N ALA A 68 5.70 22.05 -6.33
CA ALA A 68 5.85 23.50 -6.39
C ALA A 68 5.33 24.21 -5.14
N THR A 69 4.35 23.60 -4.45
CA THR A 69 3.63 24.22 -3.34
C THR A 69 4.13 23.72 -1.98
N THR A 70 4.30 22.41 -1.81
CA THR A 70 4.54 21.82 -0.47
C THR A 70 6.01 21.53 -0.19
N ARG A 71 6.86 21.38 -1.21
CA ARG A 71 8.29 21.02 -1.10
C ARG A 71 8.55 19.82 -0.17
N LEU A 72 7.56 18.94 -0.02
CA LEU A 72 7.69 17.76 0.84
C LEU A 72 8.65 16.74 0.19
N PRO A 73 9.65 16.25 0.94
CA PRO A 73 10.50 15.16 0.47
C PRO A 73 9.67 13.91 0.14
N LEU A 74 10.06 13.20 -0.93
CA LEU A 74 9.34 12.03 -1.45
C LEU A 74 9.08 10.97 -0.37
N GLY A 75 10.05 10.71 0.51
CA GLY A 75 9.88 9.75 1.61
C GLY A 75 8.80 10.15 2.61
N ILE A 76 8.75 11.44 2.99
CA ILE A 76 7.71 11.95 3.90
C ILE A 76 6.34 11.88 3.23
N HIS A 77 6.25 12.27 1.96
CA HIS A 77 5.02 12.17 1.19
C HIS A 77 4.49 10.73 1.17
N GLY A 78 5.37 9.75 0.98
CA GLY A 78 5.02 8.33 1.04
C GLY A 78 4.58 7.86 2.42
N ALA A 79 5.21 8.35 3.49
CA ALA A 79 4.85 8.02 4.86
C ALA A 79 3.47 8.55 5.30
N ILE A 80 2.87 9.47 4.57
CA ILE A 80 1.49 9.93 4.80
C ILE A 80 0.47 8.90 4.29
N LEU A 81 0.81 8.12 3.27
CA LEU A 81 -0.13 7.21 2.61
C LEU A 81 -0.78 6.18 3.56
N PRO A 82 -0.09 5.56 4.55
CA PRO A 82 -0.71 4.66 5.52
C PRO A 82 -1.83 5.31 6.34
N PHE A 83 -1.78 6.62 6.61
CA PHE A 83 -2.85 7.34 7.31
C PHE A 83 -4.14 7.44 6.49
N ILE A 84 -4.06 7.23 5.19
CA ILE A 84 -5.22 7.18 4.28
C ILE A 84 -5.64 5.72 4.07
N ILE A 85 -4.69 4.83 3.80
CA ILE A 85 -4.97 3.42 3.50
C ILE A 85 -5.57 2.70 4.72
N ALA A 86 -5.03 2.92 5.92
CA ALA A 86 -5.48 2.18 7.09
C ALA A 86 -6.93 2.51 7.48
N PRO A 87 -7.36 3.79 7.60
CA PRO A 87 -8.76 4.11 7.85
C PRO A 87 -9.68 3.69 6.71
N ALA A 88 -9.27 3.89 5.45
CA ALA A 88 -10.06 3.48 4.29
C ALA A 88 -10.26 1.96 4.26
N GLY A 89 -9.18 1.20 4.49
CA GLY A 89 -9.23 -0.26 4.59
C GLY A 89 -10.09 -0.75 5.75
N PHE A 90 -10.02 -0.07 6.90
CA PHE A 90 -10.87 -0.36 8.04
C PHE A 90 -12.36 -0.14 7.73
N LEU A 91 -12.71 1.02 7.19
CA LEU A 91 -14.08 1.35 6.83
C LEU A 91 -14.64 0.39 5.77
N LEU A 92 -13.83 0.08 4.76
CA LEU A 92 -14.20 -0.86 3.71
C LEU A 92 -14.39 -2.28 4.27
N GLY A 93 -13.47 -2.74 5.10
CA GLY A 93 -13.54 -4.05 5.73
C GLY A 93 -14.77 -4.22 6.62
N ARG A 94 -15.12 -3.15 7.34
CA ARG A 94 -16.33 -3.11 8.15
C ARG A 94 -17.60 -3.09 7.30
N SER A 95 -17.65 -2.28 6.24
CA SER A 95 -18.81 -2.19 5.35
C SER A 95 -19.07 -3.48 4.58
N LEU A 96 -18.02 -4.22 4.23
CA LEU A 96 -18.09 -5.51 3.55
C LEU A 96 -18.27 -6.70 4.51
N GLY A 97 -18.33 -6.46 5.82
CA GLY A 97 -18.64 -7.48 6.82
C GLY A 97 -17.53 -8.48 7.13
N PHE A 98 -16.28 -8.21 6.71
CA PHE A 98 -15.16 -9.11 7.03
C PHE A 98 -14.26 -8.60 8.15
N LEU A 99 -14.52 -7.39 8.68
CA LEU A 99 -13.79 -6.82 9.80
C LEU A 99 -14.77 -6.41 10.89
N HIS A 100 -14.60 -6.98 12.08
CA HIS A 100 -15.41 -6.68 13.25
C HIS A 100 -14.53 -6.17 14.38
N THR A 101 -14.97 -5.12 15.07
CA THR A 101 -14.28 -4.62 16.26
C THR A 101 -14.58 -5.52 17.45
N THR A 102 -13.55 -5.86 18.21
CA THR A 102 -13.64 -6.56 19.50
C THR A 102 -13.23 -5.62 20.64
N HIS A 103 -13.33 -6.06 21.86
CA HIS A 103 -12.91 -5.25 23.02
C HIS A 103 -11.39 -4.95 23.00
N TYR A 104 -10.59 -5.87 22.49
CA TYR A 104 -9.12 -5.78 22.51
C TYR A 104 -8.49 -5.53 21.14
N GLY A 105 -9.27 -5.50 20.06
CA GLY A 105 -8.71 -5.37 18.72
C GLY A 105 -9.74 -5.48 17.60
N PHE A 106 -9.33 -6.13 16.53
CA PHE A 106 -10.14 -6.42 15.35
C PHE A 106 -10.15 -7.90 15.05
N ASN A 107 -11.32 -8.44 14.78
CA ASN A 107 -11.43 -9.78 14.21
C ASN A 107 -11.54 -9.67 12.68
N TYR A 108 -10.66 -10.36 11.98
CA TYR A 108 -10.57 -10.37 10.52
C TYR A 108 -11.05 -11.72 10.00
N PHE A 109 -12.14 -11.70 9.23
CA PHE A 109 -12.84 -12.90 8.70
C PHE A 109 -13.30 -13.95 9.73
N GLY A 110 -13.38 -13.61 11.00
CA GLY A 110 -13.67 -14.58 12.05
C GLY A 110 -12.51 -15.55 12.37
N VAL A 111 -11.37 -15.37 11.73
CA VAL A 111 -10.22 -16.29 11.79
C VAL A 111 -9.05 -15.72 12.59
N VAL A 112 -8.76 -14.44 12.39
CA VAL A 112 -7.59 -13.78 13.00
C VAL A 112 -8.03 -12.62 13.86
N GLU A 113 -7.60 -12.61 15.12
CA GLU A 113 -7.77 -11.45 16.01
C GLU A 113 -6.48 -10.64 16.06
N ILE A 114 -6.58 -9.36 15.69
CA ILE A 114 -5.46 -8.42 15.66
C ILE A 114 -5.63 -7.47 16.84
N HIS A 115 -4.81 -7.63 17.86
CA HIS A 115 -4.85 -6.79 19.06
C HIS A 115 -4.39 -5.35 18.79
N TYR A 116 -4.96 -4.38 19.49
CA TYR A 116 -4.55 -2.97 19.39
C TYR A 116 -3.08 -2.75 19.75
N THR A 117 -2.53 -3.55 20.68
CA THR A 117 -1.10 -3.49 21.03
C THR A 117 -0.21 -3.87 19.85
N PHE A 118 -0.62 -4.85 19.07
CA PHE A 118 0.11 -5.22 17.84
C PHE A 118 0.08 -4.08 16.82
N LEU A 119 -1.08 -3.43 16.64
CA LEU A 119 -1.20 -2.28 15.73
C LEU A 119 -0.37 -1.09 16.20
N ALA A 120 -0.26 -0.85 17.52
CA ALA A 120 0.56 0.22 18.08
C ALA A 120 2.06 0.07 17.74
N VAL A 121 2.53 -1.17 17.54
CA VAL A 121 3.92 -1.45 17.11
C VAL A 121 4.04 -1.48 15.59
N VAL A 122 3.12 -2.17 14.92
CA VAL A 122 3.19 -2.39 13.47
C VAL A 122 2.94 -1.10 12.69
N PHE A 123 2.06 -0.22 13.16
CA PHE A 123 1.76 1.01 12.44
C PHE A 123 2.96 1.97 12.34
N PRO A 124 3.70 2.29 13.44
CA PRO A 124 4.94 3.05 13.32
C PRO A 124 6.01 2.37 12.46
N ALA A 125 6.14 1.05 12.56
CA ALA A 125 7.06 0.30 11.71
C ALA A 125 6.66 0.41 10.23
N ALA A 126 5.37 0.34 9.91
CA ALA A 126 4.86 0.55 8.56
C ALA A 126 5.19 1.95 8.03
N LEU A 127 5.08 3.01 8.85
CA LEU A 127 5.45 4.37 8.44
C LEU A 127 6.93 4.45 8.03
N ILE A 128 7.82 3.80 8.78
CA ILE A 128 9.26 3.74 8.46
C ILE A 128 9.46 3.00 7.13
N VAL A 129 8.80 1.85 6.96
CA VAL A 129 8.89 1.06 5.71
C VAL A 129 8.38 1.88 4.53
N TYR A 130 7.23 2.53 4.64
CA TYR A 130 6.71 3.40 3.59
C TYR A 130 7.65 4.55 3.27
N TYR A 131 8.21 5.22 4.29
CA TYR A 131 9.23 6.25 4.08
C TYR A 131 10.42 5.72 3.26
N LEU A 132 10.96 4.55 3.62
CA LEU A 132 12.12 3.97 2.93
C LEU A 132 11.77 3.52 1.51
N VAL A 133 10.63 2.86 1.33
CA VAL A 133 10.13 2.44 0.00
C VAL A 133 9.99 3.65 -0.91
N TRP A 134 9.37 4.72 -0.44
CA TRP A 134 9.17 5.92 -1.25
C TRP A 134 10.47 6.64 -1.52
N LYS A 135 11.32 6.81 -0.52
CA LYS A 135 12.60 7.49 -0.67
C LYS A 135 13.53 6.77 -1.65
N TYR A 136 13.64 5.45 -1.54
CA TYR A 136 14.62 4.68 -2.30
C TYR A 136 14.04 4.01 -3.55
N LEU A 137 12.95 3.27 -3.43
CA LEU A 137 12.41 2.48 -4.55
C LEU A 137 11.60 3.35 -5.51
N ILE A 138 10.63 4.10 -5.02
CA ILE A 138 9.85 5.03 -5.88
C ILE A 138 10.77 6.13 -6.41
N GLY A 139 11.68 6.66 -5.59
CA GLY A 139 12.70 7.63 -6.03
C GLY A 139 13.57 7.06 -7.15
N PHE A 140 14.03 5.83 -7.03
CA PHE A 140 14.76 5.15 -8.12
C PHE A 140 13.91 5.04 -9.39
N CYS A 141 12.66 4.55 -9.27
CA CYS A 141 11.75 4.45 -10.42
C CYS A 141 11.49 5.81 -11.07
N ASN A 142 11.30 6.87 -10.28
CA ASN A 142 11.14 8.23 -10.78
C ASN A 142 12.36 8.68 -11.60
N ARG A 143 13.57 8.40 -11.14
CA ARG A 143 14.79 8.71 -11.89
C ARG A 143 14.88 7.92 -13.21
N VAL A 144 14.57 6.62 -13.18
CA VAL A 144 14.58 5.76 -14.37
C VAL A 144 13.62 6.28 -15.44
N VAL A 145 12.42 6.72 -15.05
CA VAL A 145 11.46 7.28 -16.00
C VAL A 145 11.71 8.77 -16.31
N GLY A 146 12.81 9.36 -15.81
CA GLY A 146 13.24 10.72 -16.11
C GLY A 146 12.41 11.81 -15.42
N ILE A 147 11.86 11.53 -14.23
CA ILE A 147 11.29 12.53 -13.34
C ILE A 147 12.43 13.00 -12.44
N ALA A 148 12.88 14.26 -12.63
CA ALA A 148 13.92 14.83 -11.78
C ALA A 148 13.45 14.93 -10.33
N GLU A 149 14.27 14.47 -9.40
CA GLU A 149 14.11 14.77 -7.98
C GLU A 149 14.63 16.19 -7.73
N SER A 150 13.82 17.02 -7.10
CA SER A 150 14.25 18.32 -6.60
C SER A 150 14.81 18.15 -5.19
#